data_36d620e347cf696ffe5ad86712d0821f
#
_entry.id   36d620e347cf696ffe5ad86712d0821f
#
_cell.length_a   1.000
_cell.length_b   1.000
_cell.length_c   1.000
_cell.angle_alpha   90.00
_cell.angle_beta   90.00
_cell.angle_gamma   90.00
#
_symmetry.space_group_name_H-M   'P 1'
#
loop_
_entity.id
_entity.type
_entity.pdbx_description
1 polymer ?
#
loop_
_entity_poly.entity_id
_entity_poly.type
_entity_poly.pdbx_seq_one_letter_code
_entity_poly.pdbx_strand_id
1 'polypeptide(L)'
;MADKVCCPGPICGSNNNAAGGGFREAVCVHTKKVYDSCRSKECLRDIRVFLCRDAQELLNAGGIASVKPRSAELLCVKIDVERVQFNRGFYTVDIRFFYRIECEVSCVIGRPRIIDGLAVFDKRVILFGGEGGARIFSSRFIEDDTDIQLCPDSNKPTAVVEVVDPILLDARIVSPDTSCNCCCCALHEVPRSICSCFGGGHLVVSGDESQVFV
;
A
#
# COMPACT_ATOMS: atom_id res chain seq x y z
N MET A 1 11.14 14.55 -26.22
CA MET A 1 10.76 14.21 -27.61
C MET A 1 9.48 13.43 -27.50
N ALA A 2 8.35 14.04 -27.87
CA ALA A 2 7.13 13.28 -28.00
C ALA A 2 7.38 12.19 -29.03
N ASP A 3 7.24 10.94 -28.64
CA ASP A 3 7.19 9.85 -29.58
C ASP A 3 6.01 10.17 -30.50
N LYS A 4 6.37 10.67 -31.67
CA LYS A 4 5.48 10.77 -32.78
C LYS A 4 5.03 9.34 -33.02
N VAL A 5 3.83 9.00 -32.59
CA VAL A 5 3.15 7.79 -33.02
C VAL A 5 3.05 7.93 -34.55
N CYS A 6 4.06 7.48 -35.22
CA CYS A 6 3.99 7.26 -36.65
C CYS A 6 3.02 6.10 -36.82
N CYS A 7 1.75 6.43 -37.03
CA CYS A 7 0.91 5.48 -37.73
C CYS A 7 1.64 5.19 -39.03
N PRO A 8 2.08 3.98 -39.31
CA PRO A 8 2.55 3.64 -40.62
C PRO A 8 1.36 3.92 -41.56
N GLY A 9 1.51 4.92 -42.41
CA GLY A 9 0.57 5.15 -43.49
C GLY A 9 0.42 3.83 -44.28
N PRO A 10 -0.67 3.63 -44.99
CA PRO A 10 -0.91 2.41 -45.73
C PRO A 10 0.33 2.13 -46.56
N ILE A 11 1.02 1.04 -46.28
CA ILE A 11 2.11 0.55 -47.12
C ILE A 11 1.45 0.08 -48.40
N CYS A 12 1.35 1.01 -49.32
CA CYS A 12 0.97 0.72 -50.69
C CYS A 12 2.23 0.16 -51.41
N GLY A 13 2.53 -1.08 -51.11
CA GLY A 13 3.57 -1.86 -51.81
C GLY A 13 2.90 -2.83 -52.74
N SER A 14 2.68 -2.42 -53.97
CA SER A 14 2.39 -3.35 -55.02
C SER A 14 3.68 -4.14 -55.27
N ASN A 15 3.71 -5.39 -54.84
CA ASN A 15 4.52 -6.42 -55.48
C ASN A 15 3.82 -7.77 -55.31
N ASN A 16 3.33 -8.25 -56.44
CA ASN A 16 2.85 -9.60 -56.63
C ASN A 16 3.95 -10.62 -56.35
N ASN A 17 3.58 -11.69 -55.69
CA ASN A 17 4.27 -12.97 -55.48
C ASN A 17 4.89 -13.14 -54.07
N ALA A 18 4.06 -13.61 -53.17
CA ALA A 18 4.40 -14.73 -52.27
C ALA A 18 3.15 -15.05 -51.41
N ALA A 19 2.83 -16.32 -51.33
CA ALA A 19 1.82 -16.86 -50.45
C ALA A 19 2.22 -16.63 -48.99
N GLY A 20 1.84 -15.49 -48.43
CA GLY A 20 1.99 -15.12 -47.02
C GLY A 20 0.71 -14.39 -46.62
N GLY A 21 -0.01 -14.88 -45.65
CA GLY A 21 -1.21 -14.26 -45.13
C GLY A 21 -0.94 -12.82 -44.72
N GLY A 22 -1.16 -11.88 -45.62
CA GLY A 22 -1.05 -10.45 -45.34
C GLY A 22 -2.12 -10.04 -44.36
N PHE A 23 -1.73 -9.28 -43.33
CA PHE A 23 -2.70 -8.65 -42.43
C PHE A 23 -3.59 -7.73 -43.28
N ARG A 24 -4.89 -8.03 -43.26
CA ARG A 24 -5.90 -7.23 -43.96
C ARG A 24 -6.26 -5.95 -43.23
N GLU A 25 -5.99 -5.91 -41.95
CA GLU A 25 -6.33 -4.78 -41.11
C GLU A 25 -5.30 -4.62 -39.99
N ALA A 26 -4.92 -3.40 -39.66
CA ALA A 26 -4.07 -3.06 -38.55
C ALA A 26 -4.81 -2.12 -37.61
N VAL A 27 -4.87 -2.45 -36.33
CA VAL A 27 -5.49 -1.66 -35.29
C VAL A 27 -4.41 -1.10 -34.38
N CYS A 28 -4.49 0.21 -34.07
CA CYS A 28 -3.62 0.84 -33.10
C CYS A 28 -4.09 0.48 -31.69
N VAL A 29 -3.19 -0.08 -30.90
CA VAL A 29 -3.44 -0.41 -29.50
C VAL A 29 -2.56 0.46 -28.62
N HIS A 30 -3.17 1.15 -27.66
CA HIS A 30 -2.45 1.85 -26.58
C HIS A 30 -2.43 0.98 -25.34
N THR A 31 -1.23 0.60 -24.90
CA THR A 31 -1.05 -0.29 -23.73
C THR A 31 0.03 0.24 -22.80
N LYS A 32 -0.01 -0.19 -21.54
CA LYS A 32 1.04 0.08 -20.57
C LYS A 32 2.11 -1.01 -20.63
N LYS A 33 3.37 -0.61 -20.54
CA LYS A 33 4.50 -1.53 -20.43
C LYS A 33 4.82 -1.77 -18.96
N VAL A 34 4.94 -3.03 -18.57
CA VAL A 34 5.53 -3.40 -17.28
C VAL A 34 7.05 -3.38 -17.42
N TYR A 35 7.72 -2.58 -16.61
CA TYR A 35 9.18 -2.45 -16.64
C TYR A 35 9.84 -3.47 -15.72
N ASP A 36 9.29 -3.65 -14.53
CA ASP A 36 9.85 -4.53 -13.52
C ASP A 36 8.75 -5.00 -12.56
N SER A 37 9.01 -6.09 -11.87
CA SER A 37 8.11 -6.63 -10.86
C SER A 37 8.87 -7.42 -9.81
N CYS A 38 8.40 -7.41 -8.58
CA CYS A 38 8.92 -8.27 -7.54
C CYS A 38 7.78 -8.98 -6.80
N ARG A 39 8.09 -10.14 -6.25
CA ARG A 39 7.20 -10.89 -5.36
C ARG A 39 7.84 -10.99 -4.00
N SER A 40 7.03 -10.83 -2.96
CA SER A 40 7.47 -10.97 -1.59
C SER A 40 6.50 -11.83 -0.79
N LYS A 41 7.05 -12.64 0.11
CA LYS A 41 6.31 -13.36 1.13
C LYS A 41 7.15 -13.28 2.41
N GLU A 42 6.57 -12.71 3.44
CA GLU A 42 7.26 -12.44 4.69
C GLU A 42 6.43 -12.98 5.86
N CYS A 43 7.11 -13.42 6.90
CA CYS A 43 6.53 -13.66 8.21
C CYS A 43 6.90 -12.48 9.09
N LEU A 44 5.93 -11.63 9.38
CA LEU A 44 6.10 -10.49 10.24
C LEU A 44 5.98 -10.93 11.69
N ARG A 45 6.74 -10.31 12.59
CA ARG A 45 6.74 -10.60 14.02
C ARG A 45 6.61 -9.31 14.80
N ASP A 46 5.88 -9.41 15.89
CA ASP A 46 5.78 -8.30 16.84
C ASP A 46 5.22 -7.01 16.24
N ILE A 47 4.22 -7.13 15.37
CA ILE A 47 3.51 -5.97 14.87
C ILE A 47 2.53 -5.48 15.92
N ARG A 48 2.69 -4.24 16.36
CA ARG A 48 1.80 -3.60 17.32
C ARG A 48 0.43 -3.35 16.71
N VAL A 49 -0.62 -3.69 17.47
CA VAL A 49 -2.00 -3.38 17.15
C VAL A 49 -2.44 -2.16 17.96
N PHE A 50 -2.76 -1.07 17.28
CA PHE A 50 -3.31 0.16 17.89
C PHE A 50 -4.81 -0.02 18.09
N LEU A 51 -5.24 -0.07 19.33
CA LEU A 51 -6.62 -0.32 19.71
C LEU A 51 -7.42 0.97 19.79
N CYS A 52 -8.74 0.87 19.66
CA CYS A 52 -9.64 1.96 20.03
C CYS A 52 -9.69 2.09 21.58
N ARG A 53 -10.16 3.25 22.06
CA ARG A 53 -10.17 3.56 23.50
C ARG A 53 -10.89 2.50 24.32
N ASP A 54 -12.07 2.07 23.90
CA ASP A 54 -12.87 1.10 24.65
C ASP A 54 -12.16 -0.26 24.78
N ALA A 55 -11.49 -0.71 23.71
CA ALA A 55 -10.70 -1.92 23.74
C ALA A 55 -9.45 -1.77 24.62
N GLN A 56 -8.84 -0.59 24.61
CA GLN A 56 -7.68 -0.28 25.44
C GLN A 56 -8.06 -0.25 26.94
N GLU A 57 -9.19 0.37 27.30
CA GLU A 57 -9.72 0.38 28.64
C GLU A 57 -10.01 -1.04 29.16
N LEU A 58 -10.53 -1.91 28.28
CA LEU A 58 -10.73 -3.32 28.61
C LEU A 58 -9.41 -4.03 28.95
N LEU A 59 -8.34 -3.76 28.19
CA LEU A 59 -7.01 -4.32 28.48
C LEU A 59 -6.43 -3.79 29.78
N ASN A 60 -6.58 -2.50 30.04
CA ASN A 60 -6.04 -1.84 31.22
C ASN A 60 -6.78 -2.20 32.51
N ALA A 61 -8.05 -2.57 32.40
CA ALA A 61 -8.84 -3.04 33.56
C ALA A 61 -8.28 -4.32 34.19
N GLY A 62 -7.43 -5.03 33.48
CA GLY A 62 -6.79 -6.26 33.93
C GLY A 62 -7.75 -7.46 33.93
N GLY A 63 -7.26 -8.58 34.47
CA GLY A 63 -8.05 -9.81 34.52
C GLY A 63 -8.19 -10.53 33.18
N ILE A 64 -7.29 -10.27 32.23
CA ILE A 64 -7.25 -10.98 30.95
C ILE A 64 -6.47 -12.28 31.12
N ALA A 65 -7.11 -13.37 30.75
CA ALA A 65 -6.53 -14.70 30.81
C ALA A 65 -5.77 -15.05 29.53
N SER A 66 -6.31 -14.66 28.37
CA SER A 66 -5.66 -14.95 27.09
C SER A 66 -6.17 -14.02 25.97
N VAL A 67 -5.34 -13.87 24.95
CA VAL A 67 -5.71 -13.27 23.66
C VAL A 67 -5.49 -14.30 22.56
N LYS A 68 -6.41 -14.37 21.62
CA LYS A 68 -6.32 -15.27 20.47
C LYS A 68 -6.51 -14.47 19.17
N PRO A 69 -5.69 -14.71 18.18
CA PRO A 69 -5.88 -14.11 16.86
C PRO A 69 -7.16 -14.66 16.21
N ARG A 70 -7.90 -13.80 15.51
CA ARG A 70 -9.14 -14.17 14.82
C ARG A 70 -9.03 -13.94 13.32
N SER A 71 -8.86 -12.69 12.91
CA SER A 71 -8.76 -12.32 11.51
C SER A 71 -7.88 -11.11 11.30
N ALA A 72 -7.30 -11.02 10.10
CA ALA A 72 -6.64 -9.83 9.61
C ALA A 72 -7.19 -9.51 8.21
N GLU A 73 -7.53 -8.26 7.99
CA GLU A 73 -8.08 -7.75 6.75
C GLU A 73 -7.26 -6.54 6.29
N LEU A 74 -6.88 -6.50 5.02
CA LEU A 74 -6.24 -5.33 4.43
C LEU A 74 -7.28 -4.22 4.19
N LEU A 75 -7.15 -3.10 4.88
CA LEU A 75 -8.04 -1.94 4.71
C LEU A 75 -7.60 -1.05 3.56
N CYS A 76 -6.31 -0.76 3.48
CA CYS A 76 -5.77 0.18 2.52
C CYS A 76 -4.26 0.00 2.33
N VAL A 77 -3.77 0.48 1.20
CA VAL A 77 -2.34 0.58 0.90
C VAL A 77 -2.03 1.99 0.41
N LYS A 78 -1.03 2.63 1.02
CA LYS A 78 -0.45 3.87 0.51
C LYS A 78 0.83 3.52 -0.22
N ILE A 79 0.98 4.04 -1.45
CA ILE A 79 2.15 3.79 -2.29
C ILE A 79 2.75 5.15 -2.63
N ASP A 80 4.05 5.28 -2.44
CA ASP A 80 4.83 6.42 -2.88
C ASP A 80 5.97 5.96 -3.79
N VAL A 81 6.28 6.75 -4.82
CA VAL A 81 7.30 6.41 -5.82
C VAL A 81 8.29 7.55 -5.94
N GLU A 82 9.54 7.29 -5.60
CA GLU A 82 10.60 8.27 -5.65
C GLU A 82 11.76 7.80 -6.54
N ARG A 83 12.44 8.74 -7.20
CA ARG A 83 13.64 8.42 -7.98
C ARG A 83 14.80 8.13 -7.06
N VAL A 84 15.53 7.06 -7.35
CA VAL A 84 16.81 6.80 -6.70
C VAL A 84 17.84 7.79 -7.22
N GLN A 85 18.45 8.55 -6.31
CA GLN A 85 19.52 9.48 -6.67
C GLN A 85 20.72 8.72 -7.24
N PHE A 86 21.33 9.29 -8.28
CA PHE A 86 22.53 8.73 -8.97
C PHE A 86 22.34 7.38 -9.67
N ASN A 87 21.13 6.79 -9.64
CA ASN A 87 20.84 5.54 -10.32
C ASN A 87 19.66 5.73 -11.28
N ARG A 88 20.00 6.03 -12.54
CA ARG A 88 18.99 6.36 -13.56
C ARG A 88 18.09 5.17 -13.84
N GLY A 89 16.80 5.45 -13.92
CA GLY A 89 15.78 4.45 -14.26
C GLY A 89 15.32 3.60 -13.08
N PHE A 90 15.94 3.73 -11.90
CA PHE A 90 15.49 3.05 -10.68
C PHE A 90 14.67 3.97 -9.79
N TYR A 91 13.68 3.37 -9.16
CA TYR A 91 12.75 4.05 -8.28
C TYR A 91 12.59 3.26 -6.99
N THR A 92 12.57 3.98 -5.89
CA THR A 92 12.12 3.47 -4.60
C THR A 92 10.61 3.48 -4.60
N VAL A 93 10.01 2.37 -4.24
CA VAL A 93 8.58 2.25 -4.01
C VAL A 93 8.38 1.98 -2.53
N ASP A 94 7.87 2.99 -1.83
CA ASP A 94 7.51 2.92 -0.43
C ASP A 94 6.04 2.54 -0.31
N ILE A 95 5.79 1.46 0.43
CA ILE A 95 4.47 0.86 0.52
C ILE A 95 4.12 0.77 1.99
N ARG A 96 3.01 1.37 2.40
CA ARG A 96 2.46 1.28 3.75
C ARG A 96 1.14 0.57 3.71
N PHE A 97 1.05 -0.54 4.44
CA PHE A 97 -0.13 -1.37 4.55
C PHE A 97 -0.85 -1.09 5.86
N PHE A 98 -2.17 -1.00 5.79
CA PHE A 98 -3.05 -0.78 6.93
C PHE A 98 -3.97 -1.98 7.08
N TYR A 99 -3.82 -2.72 8.18
CA TYR A 99 -4.60 -3.92 8.46
C TYR A 99 -5.53 -3.71 9.63
N ARG A 100 -6.78 -4.17 9.49
CA ARG A 100 -7.64 -4.41 10.64
C ARG A 100 -7.29 -5.77 11.21
N ILE A 101 -7.01 -5.81 12.49
CA ILE A 101 -6.74 -7.02 13.25
C ILE A 101 -7.87 -7.23 14.24
N GLU A 102 -8.50 -8.38 14.18
CA GLU A 102 -9.47 -8.81 15.19
C GLU A 102 -8.85 -9.86 16.09
N CYS A 103 -9.01 -9.68 17.39
CA CYS A 103 -8.60 -10.62 18.42
C CYS A 103 -9.76 -10.94 19.36
N GLU A 104 -9.79 -12.17 19.84
CA GLU A 104 -10.67 -12.59 20.91
C GLU A 104 -9.92 -12.54 22.24
N VAL A 105 -10.42 -11.74 23.16
CA VAL A 105 -9.86 -11.59 24.50
C VAL A 105 -10.75 -12.34 25.48
N SER A 106 -10.16 -13.29 26.20
CA SER A 106 -10.82 -14.02 27.27
C SER A 106 -10.43 -13.44 28.62
N CYS A 107 -11.42 -13.00 29.37
CA CYS A 107 -11.23 -12.53 30.74
C CYS A 107 -11.35 -13.71 31.74
N VAL A 108 -10.71 -13.57 32.90
CA VAL A 108 -10.84 -14.56 34.00
C VAL A 108 -12.28 -14.71 34.44
N ILE A 109 -13.02 -13.60 34.45
CA ILE A 109 -14.43 -13.56 34.77
C ILE A 109 -15.18 -12.89 33.63
N GLY A 110 -16.19 -13.58 33.09
CA GLY A 110 -17.03 -13.05 32.03
C GLY A 110 -16.98 -13.83 30.72
N ARG A 111 -17.63 -13.28 29.72
CA ARG A 111 -17.61 -13.88 28.34
C ARG A 111 -16.46 -13.31 27.54
N PRO A 112 -15.89 -14.11 26.62
CA PRO A 112 -14.91 -13.61 25.66
C PRO A 112 -15.45 -12.41 24.89
N ARG A 113 -14.59 -11.45 24.62
CA ARG A 113 -14.91 -10.24 23.84
C ARG A 113 -14.02 -10.17 22.62
N ILE A 114 -14.59 -9.67 21.54
CA ILE A 114 -13.83 -9.37 20.32
C ILE A 114 -13.39 -7.92 20.43
N ILE A 115 -12.11 -7.71 20.18
CA ILE A 115 -11.51 -6.39 20.05
C ILE A 115 -10.91 -6.29 18.64
N ASP A 116 -10.97 -5.10 18.10
CA ASP A 116 -10.31 -4.79 16.82
C ASP A 116 -9.36 -3.60 16.98
N GLY A 117 -8.40 -3.54 16.08
CA GLY A 117 -7.41 -2.49 16.07
C GLY A 117 -6.68 -2.42 14.74
N LEU A 118 -5.87 -1.39 14.60
CA LEU A 118 -5.06 -1.10 13.42
C LEU A 118 -3.64 -1.63 13.60
N ALA A 119 -3.19 -2.45 12.66
CA ALA A 119 -1.77 -2.75 12.48
C ALA A 119 -1.24 -2.08 11.22
N VAL A 120 -0.01 -1.55 11.31
CA VAL A 120 0.65 -0.87 10.19
C VAL A 120 1.96 -1.57 9.88
N PHE A 121 2.20 -1.80 8.61
CA PHE A 121 3.45 -2.39 8.14
C PHE A 121 3.97 -1.60 6.95
N ASP A 122 5.26 -1.25 7.00
CA ASP A 122 5.95 -0.51 5.95
C ASP A 122 6.92 -1.42 5.20
N LYS A 123 6.91 -1.29 3.89
CA LYS A 123 7.83 -2.00 3.01
C LYS A 123 8.39 -1.06 1.97
N ARG A 124 9.69 -1.22 1.74
CA ARG A 124 10.41 -0.50 0.68
C ARG A 124 11.00 -1.49 -0.30
N VAL A 125 10.82 -1.22 -1.59
CA VAL A 125 11.45 -1.97 -2.68
C VAL A 125 12.05 -0.99 -3.68
N ILE A 126 13.06 -1.46 -4.42
CA ILE A 126 13.67 -0.69 -5.51
C ILE A 126 13.42 -1.46 -6.79
N LEU A 127 12.79 -0.81 -7.76
CA LEU A 127 12.42 -1.40 -9.04
C LEU A 127 12.88 -0.49 -10.19
N PHE A 128 13.09 -1.10 -11.34
CA PHE A 128 13.40 -0.37 -12.57
C PHE A 128 12.10 0.13 -13.22
N GLY A 129 11.97 1.43 -13.40
CA GLY A 129 10.80 2.08 -14.02
C GLY A 129 11.09 2.79 -15.33
N GLY A 130 12.30 2.61 -15.88
CA GLY A 130 12.73 3.25 -17.13
C GLY A 130 13.41 4.61 -16.91
N GLU A 131 14.30 4.96 -17.82
CA GLU A 131 15.12 6.18 -17.75
C GLU A 131 14.37 7.45 -18.20
N GLY A 132 13.05 7.48 -18.08
CA GLY A 132 12.23 8.57 -18.57
C GLY A 132 12.65 9.95 -18.05
N GLY A 133 13.16 10.80 -18.91
CA GLY A 133 13.46 12.21 -18.66
C GLY A 133 12.48 13.17 -19.33
N ALA A 134 11.50 12.67 -20.07
CA ALA A 134 10.53 13.48 -20.76
C ALA A 134 9.49 14.10 -19.80
N ARG A 135 9.11 15.33 -20.08
CA ARG A 135 7.94 15.95 -19.45
C ARG A 135 6.71 15.66 -20.32
N ILE A 136 5.63 15.23 -19.69
CA ILE A 136 4.39 14.90 -20.39
C ILE A 136 3.39 16.02 -20.12
N PHE A 137 2.84 16.59 -21.20
CA PHE A 137 1.76 17.56 -21.15
C PHE A 137 0.54 16.93 -21.82
N SER A 138 -0.65 17.14 -21.26
CA SER A 138 -1.89 16.57 -21.76
C SER A 138 -2.90 17.65 -22.07
N SER A 139 -3.58 17.55 -23.21
CA SER A 139 -4.71 18.40 -23.56
C SER A 139 -5.96 18.12 -22.71
N ARG A 140 -5.93 17.10 -21.86
CA ARG A 140 -7.02 16.81 -20.90
C ARG A 140 -6.89 17.58 -19.60
N PHE A 141 -5.79 18.31 -19.44
CA PHE A 141 -5.63 19.19 -18.31
C PHE A 141 -6.69 20.30 -18.43
N ILE A 142 -7.51 20.45 -17.40
CA ILE A 142 -8.49 21.53 -17.31
C ILE A 142 -7.82 22.65 -16.54
N GLU A 143 -7.57 23.75 -17.23
CA GLU A 143 -6.97 24.95 -16.62
C GLU A 143 -8.08 25.68 -15.86
N ASP A 144 -7.75 26.04 -14.62
CA ASP A 144 -8.41 27.15 -13.94
C ASP A 144 -7.61 28.38 -14.34
N ASP A 145 -8.15 29.27 -15.10
CA ASP A 145 -7.74 30.50 -15.80
C ASP A 145 -6.31 31.12 -15.53
N THR A 146 -5.52 30.51 -14.68
CA THR A 146 -4.19 30.96 -14.26
C THR A 146 -3.07 29.95 -14.55
N ASP A 147 -3.34 28.81 -15.23
CA ASP A 147 -2.47 27.70 -15.00
C ASP A 147 -1.84 27.04 -16.19
N ILE A 148 -0.58 27.14 -16.16
CA ILE A 148 0.38 26.40 -16.96
C ILE A 148 0.59 25.04 -16.27
N GLN A 149 0.58 23.92 -17.01
CA GLN A 149 0.93 22.61 -16.47
C GLN A 149 2.36 22.63 -15.90
N LEU A 150 2.46 22.99 -14.64
CA LEU A 150 3.74 23.10 -13.93
C LEU A 150 4.17 21.78 -13.26
N CYS A 151 3.30 20.77 -13.22
CA CYS A 151 3.59 19.53 -12.51
C CYS A 151 4.65 18.68 -13.22
N PRO A 152 5.87 18.61 -12.68
CA PRO A 152 6.94 17.78 -13.23
C PRO A 152 6.73 16.28 -12.95
N ASP A 153 5.71 15.91 -12.17
CA ASP A 153 5.53 14.53 -11.66
C ASP A 153 4.81 13.58 -12.60
N SER A 154 4.31 14.10 -13.71
CA SER A 154 3.55 13.29 -14.69
C SER A 154 4.36 12.17 -15.36
N ASN A 155 5.65 12.08 -15.10
CA ASN A 155 6.58 11.14 -15.75
C ASN A 155 7.14 10.07 -14.82
N LYS A 156 6.67 9.98 -13.58
CA LYS A 156 7.03 8.87 -12.71
C LYS A 156 6.31 7.60 -13.18
N PRO A 157 6.94 6.43 -13.10
CA PRO A 157 6.25 5.17 -13.35
C PRO A 157 5.13 4.98 -12.33
N THR A 158 4.06 4.32 -12.75
CA THR A 158 2.98 3.93 -11.85
C THR A 158 3.33 2.61 -11.19
N ALA A 159 3.35 2.56 -9.88
CA ALA A 159 3.46 1.32 -9.13
C ALA A 159 2.06 0.74 -8.85
N VAL A 160 1.95 -0.58 -8.98
CA VAL A 160 0.74 -1.34 -8.65
C VAL A 160 1.14 -2.42 -7.65
N VAL A 161 0.36 -2.57 -6.59
CA VAL A 161 0.58 -3.58 -5.55
C VAL A 161 -0.63 -4.49 -5.49
N GLU A 162 -0.38 -5.79 -5.66
CA GLU A 162 -1.39 -6.83 -5.48
C GLU A 162 -1.09 -7.55 -4.16
N VAL A 163 -2.08 -7.64 -3.29
CA VAL A 163 -1.93 -8.17 -1.93
C VAL A 163 -2.98 -9.25 -1.67
N VAL A 164 -2.57 -10.27 -0.94
CA VAL A 164 -3.47 -11.27 -0.37
C VAL A 164 -3.57 -10.99 1.13
N ASP A 165 -4.76 -11.17 1.70
CA ASP A 165 -4.96 -10.98 3.13
C ASP A 165 -4.02 -11.87 3.94
N PRO A 166 -3.44 -11.35 5.04
CA PRO A 166 -2.49 -12.07 5.85
C PRO A 166 -3.21 -13.11 6.72
N ILE A 167 -2.44 -14.12 7.12
CA ILE A 167 -2.89 -15.12 8.09
C ILE A 167 -2.25 -14.76 9.42
N LEU A 168 -3.07 -14.53 10.44
CA LEU A 168 -2.61 -14.36 11.80
C LEU A 168 -2.17 -15.71 12.38
N LEU A 169 -0.98 -15.75 12.93
CA LEU A 169 -0.40 -16.97 13.51
C LEU A 169 -0.53 -16.97 15.03
N ASP A 170 -0.32 -15.83 15.65
CA ASP A 170 -0.34 -15.67 17.10
C ASP A 170 -0.74 -14.24 17.49
N ALA A 171 -1.14 -14.06 18.75
CA ALA A 171 -1.40 -12.77 19.35
C ALA A 171 -0.99 -12.79 20.82
N ARG A 172 -0.34 -11.73 21.29
CA ARG A 172 0.09 -11.61 22.68
C ARG A 172 -0.16 -10.23 23.26
N ILE A 173 -0.34 -10.18 24.56
CA ILE A 173 -0.42 -8.94 25.32
C ILE A 173 0.92 -8.73 26.02
N VAL A 174 1.41 -7.51 25.93
CA VAL A 174 2.64 -7.08 26.60
C VAL A 174 2.27 -5.97 27.59
N SER A 175 2.69 -6.17 28.85
CA SER A 175 2.51 -5.18 29.90
C SER A 175 3.42 -3.96 29.67
N PRO A 176 3.05 -2.77 30.20
CA PRO A 176 3.80 -1.54 30.01
C PRO A 176 5.24 -1.58 30.54
N ASP A 177 5.51 -2.41 31.56
CA ASP A 177 6.84 -2.58 32.15
C ASP A 177 7.88 -3.21 31.20
N THR A 178 7.41 -3.78 30.10
CA THR A 178 8.24 -4.41 29.08
C THR A 178 8.28 -3.52 27.83
N SER A 179 8.58 -2.24 28.00
CA SER A 179 8.56 -1.26 26.91
C SER A 179 9.44 -1.70 25.74
N CYS A 180 8.82 -2.22 24.71
CA CYS A 180 9.44 -2.41 23.42
C CYS A 180 9.49 -1.05 22.71
N ASN A 181 10.63 -0.41 22.73
CA ASN A 181 10.86 0.95 22.22
C ASN A 181 10.93 0.99 20.67
N CYS A 182 10.41 -0.01 19.98
CA CYS A 182 10.68 -0.25 18.56
C CYS A 182 9.55 0.10 17.59
N CYS A 183 8.44 0.65 18.04
CA CYS A 183 7.32 1.01 17.14
C CYS A 183 7.06 2.50 17.10
N CYS A 184 7.90 3.22 16.36
CA CYS A 184 7.68 4.63 16.04
C CYS A 184 6.75 4.82 14.83
N CYS A 185 5.72 3.99 14.67
CA CYS A 185 4.67 4.32 13.70
C CYS A 185 3.89 5.51 14.25
N ALA A 186 4.17 6.67 13.70
CA ALA A 186 3.44 7.87 14.06
C ALA A 186 2.02 7.78 13.50
N LEU A 187 1.04 7.63 14.39
CA LEU A 187 -0.39 7.60 14.02
C LEU A 187 -0.85 8.88 13.31
N HIS A 188 -0.10 9.99 13.38
CA HIS A 188 -0.41 11.20 12.61
C HIS A 188 -0.35 10.99 11.09
N GLU A 189 0.31 9.91 10.64
CA GLU A 189 0.38 9.55 9.22
C GLU A 189 -0.75 8.60 8.78
N VAL A 190 -1.63 8.18 9.71
CA VAL A 190 -2.77 7.35 9.37
C VAL A 190 -3.87 8.22 8.75
N PRO A 191 -4.36 7.89 7.55
CA PRO A 191 -5.45 8.61 6.93
C PRO A 191 -6.72 8.61 7.81
N ARG A 192 -7.43 9.73 7.86
CA ARG A 192 -8.68 9.85 8.63
C ARG A 192 -9.74 8.81 8.23
N SER A 193 -9.76 8.44 6.95
CA SER A 193 -10.65 7.39 6.42
C SER A 193 -10.39 6.03 7.07
N ILE A 194 -9.13 5.72 7.39
CA ILE A 194 -8.75 4.49 8.10
C ILE A 194 -9.23 4.57 9.57
N CYS A 195 -8.99 5.70 10.24
CA CYS A 195 -9.43 5.87 11.63
C CYS A 195 -10.96 5.72 11.77
N SER A 196 -11.73 6.17 10.76
CA SER A 196 -13.19 6.05 10.79
C SER A 196 -13.69 4.60 10.69
N CYS A 197 -12.87 3.67 10.23
CA CYS A 197 -13.21 2.24 10.19
C CYS A 197 -13.30 1.59 11.58
N PHE A 198 -12.80 2.27 12.63
CA PHE A 198 -12.74 1.76 14.00
C PHE A 198 -13.77 2.42 14.93
N GLY A 199 -15.03 2.50 14.47
CA GLY A 199 -16.16 2.92 15.31
C GLY A 199 -16.16 4.38 15.79
N GLY A 200 -15.39 5.27 15.11
CA GLY A 200 -15.29 6.70 15.47
C GLY A 200 -14.49 6.97 16.74
N GLY A 201 -13.90 5.94 17.34
CA GLY A 201 -12.99 6.05 18.49
C GLY A 201 -11.59 6.46 18.03
N HIS A 202 -10.92 7.27 18.83
CA HIS A 202 -9.49 7.56 18.61
C HIS A 202 -8.68 6.30 18.93
N LEU A 203 -7.80 5.92 18.00
CA LEU A 203 -6.81 4.88 18.23
C LEU A 203 -5.81 5.35 19.29
N VAL A 204 -5.51 4.49 20.25
CA VAL A 204 -4.62 4.81 21.37
C VAL A 204 -3.16 4.55 20.96
N VAL A 205 -2.31 5.55 21.15
CA VAL A 205 -0.88 5.52 20.78
C VAL A 205 0.03 5.36 21.99
N SER A 206 -0.52 5.58 23.20
CA SER A 206 0.28 5.60 24.43
C SER A 206 1.19 4.37 24.54
N GLY A 207 2.44 4.59 24.94
CA GLY A 207 3.41 3.54 25.22
C GLY A 207 3.27 2.96 26.64
N ASP A 208 2.57 3.69 27.51
CA ASP A 208 2.48 3.40 28.94
C ASP A 208 1.32 2.47 29.31
N GLU A 209 0.69 1.86 28.32
CA GLU A 209 -0.48 1.00 28.47
C GLU A 209 -0.18 -0.42 27.96
N SER A 210 -1.01 -1.39 28.38
CA SER A 210 -0.92 -2.77 27.85
C SER A 210 -1.11 -2.76 26.33
N GLN A 211 -0.25 -3.47 25.61
CA GLN A 211 -0.20 -3.48 24.16
C GLN A 211 -0.49 -4.86 23.61
N VAL A 212 -1.16 -4.93 22.46
CA VAL A 212 -1.35 -6.17 21.70
C VAL A 212 -0.36 -6.21 20.54
N PHE A 213 0.29 -7.35 20.38
CA PHE A 213 1.18 -7.65 19.28
C PHE A 213 0.69 -8.92 18.56
N VAL A 214 0.87 -8.93 17.24
CA VAL A 214 0.55 -10.04 16.35
C VAL A 214 1.72 -10.39 15.48
#